data_a7c500e7a7d0fcafa0e4c34c6c526e76
#
_entry.id   a7c500e7a7d0fcafa0e4c34c6c526e76
#
_cell.length_a   1.000
_cell.length_b   1.000
_cell.length_c   1.000
_cell.angle_alpha   90.00
_cell.angle_beta   90.00
_cell.angle_gamma   90.00
#
_symmetry.space_group_name_H-M   'P 1'
#
loop_
_entity.id
_entity.type
_entity.pdbx_description
1 polymer ?
#
loop_
_entity_poly.entity_id
_entity_poly.type
_entity_poly.pdbx_seq_one_letter_code
_entity_poly.pdbx_strand_id
1 'polypeptide(L)'
;ATKQETDRAMAGFLKRLVPKKFRKEGVVIPVVRLQGAIMASGSQFRPPLNLATAAPALEKAFAYKDAPAVAISINSPGGSPVQSRLIFQRIRDLAAEKNKHVLVFVEDVAASGGYMIALAGDEIFADPTSIVGSIGVVSGGFGFPEMLKKIGVERRVYTAGTNKAILDPFQPERESEIEYLKSLQLEIHQVFIDMVKARRGPKLADDPDLFSGLFWTGSRGRALGLVDGLSDMRSELKRRYGPKTRLELVSAPKGLFGRKSPGI
;
A
#
# COMPACT_ATOMS: atom_id res chain seq x y z
N ALA A 1 -15.25 29.67 -31.22
CA ALA A 1 -14.25 29.01 -30.39
C ALA A 1 -14.56 29.26 -28.91
N THR A 2 -14.65 28.21 -28.12
CA THR A 2 -14.93 28.32 -26.69
C THR A 2 -13.71 28.87 -25.97
N LYS A 3 -13.92 29.59 -24.84
CA LYS A 3 -12.84 30.14 -24.00
C LYS A 3 -11.75 29.10 -23.68
N GLN A 4 -12.14 27.84 -23.61
CA GLN A 4 -11.27 26.70 -23.34
C GLN A 4 -10.36 26.32 -24.53
N GLU A 5 -10.81 26.52 -25.77
CA GLU A 5 -10.00 26.29 -26.97
C GLU A 5 -8.97 27.42 -27.15
N THR A 6 -9.37 28.66 -26.84
CA THR A 6 -8.47 29.84 -26.90
C THR A 6 -7.37 29.73 -25.86
N ASP A 7 -7.67 29.29 -24.63
CA ASP A 7 -6.70 29.08 -23.55
C ASP A 7 -5.73 27.93 -23.87
N ARG A 8 -6.20 26.85 -24.50
CA ARG A 8 -5.33 25.76 -25.00
C ARG A 8 -4.41 26.21 -26.14
N ALA A 9 -4.92 26.98 -27.07
CA ALA A 9 -4.16 27.51 -28.20
C ALA A 9 -3.08 28.51 -27.72
N MET A 10 -3.42 29.39 -26.78
CA MET A 10 -2.51 30.37 -26.19
C MET A 10 -1.41 29.72 -25.33
N ALA A 11 -1.75 28.68 -24.54
CA ALA A 11 -0.78 27.87 -23.80
C ALA A 11 0.18 27.11 -24.75
N GLY A 12 -0.31 26.64 -25.90
CA GLY A 12 0.48 26.01 -26.95
C GLY A 12 1.47 26.98 -27.63
N PHE A 13 1.03 28.22 -27.84
CA PHE A 13 1.85 29.29 -28.45
C PHE A 13 2.94 29.76 -27.50
N LEU A 14 2.63 29.99 -26.22
CA LEU A 14 3.62 30.36 -25.19
C LEU A 14 4.65 29.25 -24.96
N LYS A 15 4.28 27.97 -25.05
CA LYS A 15 5.25 26.87 -25.03
C LYS A 15 6.22 26.87 -26.23
N ARG A 16 5.84 27.43 -27.38
CA ARG A 16 6.74 27.57 -28.56
C ARG A 16 7.78 28.69 -28.42
N LEU A 17 7.51 29.72 -27.62
CA LEU A 17 8.41 30.84 -27.38
C LEU A 17 9.53 30.53 -26.37
N VAL A 18 9.39 29.45 -25.57
CA VAL A 18 10.46 29.01 -24.68
C VAL A 18 11.56 28.34 -25.51
N PRO A 19 12.82 28.78 -25.44
CA PRO A 19 13.94 28.14 -26.15
C PRO A 19 13.98 26.64 -25.86
N LYS A 20 14.29 25.82 -26.86
CA LYS A 20 14.32 24.33 -26.73
C LYS A 20 15.11 23.85 -25.51
N LYS A 21 16.15 24.56 -25.11
CA LYS A 21 16.99 24.30 -23.92
C LYS A 21 16.24 24.39 -22.59
N PHE A 22 15.13 25.12 -22.52
CA PHE A 22 14.31 25.33 -21.33
C PHE A 22 12.93 24.65 -21.43
N ARG A 23 12.62 24.00 -22.55
CA ARG A 23 11.42 23.16 -22.62
C ARG A 23 11.69 21.91 -21.80
N LYS A 24 10.92 21.72 -20.74
CA LYS A 24 10.87 20.45 -20.01
C LYS A 24 10.25 19.40 -20.97
N GLU A 25 11.10 18.82 -21.85
CA GLU A 25 10.66 17.75 -22.74
C GLU A 25 10.43 16.46 -21.93
N GLY A 26 9.33 15.75 -22.22
CA GLY A 26 8.96 14.48 -21.64
C GLY A 26 7.83 14.56 -20.61
N VAL A 27 7.12 13.46 -20.51
CA VAL A 27 6.04 13.29 -19.52
C VAL A 27 6.64 13.21 -18.13
N VAL A 28 6.02 13.90 -17.17
CA VAL A 28 6.36 13.77 -15.74
C VAL A 28 5.36 12.83 -15.08
N ILE A 29 5.87 11.79 -14.45
CA ILE A 29 5.06 10.87 -13.65
C ILE A 29 5.40 11.09 -12.17
N PRO A 30 4.46 11.59 -11.36
CA PRO A 30 4.63 11.67 -9.92
C PRO A 30 4.68 10.25 -9.33
N VAL A 31 5.63 10.03 -8.43
CA VAL A 31 5.85 8.77 -7.75
C VAL A 31 5.63 8.96 -6.27
N VAL A 32 4.77 8.13 -5.67
CA VAL A 32 4.62 8.03 -4.22
C VAL A 32 5.24 6.72 -3.75
N ARG A 33 6.12 6.78 -2.75
CA ARG A 33 6.74 5.61 -2.15
C ARG A 33 6.08 5.29 -0.82
N LEU A 34 5.49 4.10 -0.72
CA LEU A 34 4.85 3.57 0.48
C LEU A 34 5.73 2.43 1.03
N GLN A 35 6.40 2.70 2.15
CA GLN A 35 7.45 1.81 2.65
C GLN A 35 7.31 1.54 4.14
N GLY A 36 7.59 0.30 4.55
CA GLY A 36 7.69 -0.14 5.94
C GLY A 36 6.45 -0.84 6.46
N ALA A 37 6.47 -1.17 7.75
CA ALA A 37 5.35 -1.82 8.42
C ALA A 37 4.15 -0.86 8.55
N ILE A 38 2.94 -1.38 8.34
CA ILE A 38 1.71 -0.62 8.40
C ILE A 38 1.18 -0.67 9.83
N MET A 39 1.17 0.47 10.52
CA MET A 39 0.77 0.58 11.93
C MET A 39 -0.01 1.86 12.17
N ALA A 40 -1.00 1.82 13.07
CA ALA A 40 -1.79 3.00 13.44
C ALA A 40 -0.93 4.10 14.09
N SER A 41 0.06 3.72 14.89
CA SER A 41 0.98 4.62 15.58
C SER A 41 2.42 4.08 15.52
N GLY A 42 3.39 4.93 15.74
CA GLY A 42 4.80 4.56 15.75
C GLY A 42 5.66 5.61 16.42
N SER A 43 6.98 5.42 16.40
CA SER A 43 7.95 6.35 16.97
C SER A 43 8.10 7.61 16.09
N GLN A 44 8.36 8.75 16.72
CA GLN A 44 8.69 10.00 16.00
C GLN A 44 9.96 9.87 15.14
N PHE A 45 10.88 8.97 15.49
CA PHE A 45 12.10 8.73 14.73
C PHE A 45 11.91 7.85 13.50
N ARG A 46 10.87 7.01 13.52
CA ARG A 46 10.48 6.14 12.39
C ARG A 46 8.96 6.18 12.26
N PRO A 47 8.44 7.17 11.54
CA PRO A 47 7.00 7.26 11.32
C PRO A 47 6.51 6.00 10.59
N PRO A 48 5.42 5.38 11.05
CA PRO A 48 4.85 4.20 10.45
C PRO A 48 4.21 4.53 9.11
N LEU A 49 4.03 3.53 8.27
CA LEU A 49 3.13 3.65 7.13
C LEU A 49 1.68 3.58 7.62
N ASN A 50 0.95 4.67 7.47
CA ASN A 50 -0.50 4.75 7.74
C ASN A 50 -1.12 5.86 6.89
N LEU A 51 -2.44 6.01 6.98
CA LEU A 51 -3.14 7.02 6.18
C LEU A 51 -2.62 8.44 6.46
N ALA A 52 -2.40 8.80 7.73
CA ALA A 52 -1.95 10.14 8.10
C ALA A 52 -0.58 10.51 7.51
N THR A 53 0.33 9.54 7.43
CA THR A 53 1.66 9.74 6.85
C THR A 53 1.67 9.65 5.31
N ALA A 54 0.78 8.87 4.72
CA ALA A 54 0.71 8.67 3.28
C ALA A 54 -0.11 9.75 2.55
N ALA A 55 -1.22 10.24 3.15
CA ALA A 55 -2.19 11.12 2.50
C ALA A 55 -1.57 12.38 1.90
N PRO A 56 -0.66 13.13 2.58
CA PRO A 56 -0.11 14.36 2.01
C PRO A 56 0.69 14.13 0.71
N ALA A 57 1.43 13.02 0.62
CA ALA A 57 2.17 12.68 -0.58
C ALA A 57 1.23 12.21 -1.70
N LEU A 58 0.21 11.42 -1.37
CA LEU A 58 -0.82 10.98 -2.31
C LEU A 58 -1.56 12.18 -2.91
N GLU A 59 -2.10 13.07 -2.08
CA GLU A 59 -2.81 14.28 -2.54
C GLU A 59 -1.97 15.14 -3.47
N LYS A 60 -0.70 15.35 -3.10
CA LYS A 60 0.23 16.11 -3.93
C LYS A 60 0.52 15.42 -5.27
N ALA A 61 0.69 14.09 -5.29
CA ALA A 61 0.93 13.35 -6.52
C ALA A 61 -0.28 13.40 -7.47
N PHE A 62 -1.48 13.21 -6.95
CA PHE A 62 -2.70 13.28 -7.74
C PHE A 62 -3.05 14.71 -8.22
N ALA A 63 -2.46 15.75 -7.62
CA ALA A 63 -2.63 17.13 -8.04
C ALA A 63 -1.80 17.53 -9.29
N TYR A 64 -0.92 16.68 -9.80
CA TYR A 64 -0.16 16.93 -11.04
C TYR A 64 -1.07 16.92 -12.25
N LYS A 65 -1.51 18.09 -12.73
CA LYS A 65 -2.54 18.24 -13.77
C LYS A 65 -2.18 17.53 -15.08
N ASP A 66 -0.93 17.68 -15.54
CA ASP A 66 -0.47 17.16 -16.83
C ASP A 66 0.07 15.72 -16.78
N ALA A 67 0.09 15.09 -15.62
CA ALA A 67 0.53 13.70 -15.49
C ALA A 67 -0.60 12.74 -15.93
N PRO A 68 -0.35 11.84 -16.90
CA PRO A 68 -1.33 10.87 -17.35
C PRO A 68 -1.63 9.77 -16.33
N ALA A 69 -0.71 9.55 -15.40
CA ALA A 69 -0.81 8.54 -14.37
C ALA A 69 -0.08 8.97 -13.09
N VAL A 70 -0.37 8.26 -12.00
CA VAL A 70 0.40 8.29 -10.75
C VAL A 70 1.03 6.92 -10.56
N ALA A 71 2.34 6.90 -10.28
CA ALA A 71 3.05 5.69 -9.94
C ALA A 71 3.17 5.57 -8.41
N ILE A 72 2.91 4.38 -7.89
CA ILE A 72 3.06 4.05 -6.48
C ILE A 72 4.08 2.92 -6.33
N SER A 73 5.17 3.19 -5.64
CA SER A 73 6.14 2.17 -5.24
C SER A 73 5.76 1.64 -3.87
N ILE A 74 5.71 0.31 -3.74
CA ILE A 74 5.36 -0.36 -2.47
C ILE A 74 6.52 -1.25 -2.04
N ASN A 75 6.94 -1.08 -0.77
CA ASN A 75 7.86 -1.98 -0.08
C ASN A 75 7.39 -2.20 1.36
N SER A 76 6.42 -3.09 1.55
CA SER A 76 5.77 -3.31 2.84
C SER A 76 5.40 -4.77 3.07
N PRO A 77 5.78 -5.35 4.22
CA PRO A 77 5.35 -6.69 4.62
C PRO A 77 3.89 -6.73 5.09
N GLY A 78 3.22 -5.58 5.21
CA GLY A 78 1.88 -5.46 5.73
C GLY A 78 1.82 -4.91 7.15
N GLY A 79 0.77 -5.27 7.87
CA GLY A 79 0.47 -4.83 9.24
C GLY A 79 -1.02 -4.55 9.43
N SER A 80 -1.38 -3.41 10.00
CA SER A 80 -2.76 -3.06 10.31
C SER A 80 -3.71 -3.17 9.11
N PRO A 81 -4.72 -4.05 9.13
CA PRO A 81 -5.68 -4.18 8.03
C PRO A 81 -6.48 -2.90 7.81
N VAL A 82 -6.83 -2.20 8.90
CA VAL A 82 -7.58 -0.95 8.82
C VAL A 82 -6.78 0.12 8.10
N GLN A 83 -5.51 0.36 8.48
CA GLN A 83 -4.67 1.35 7.84
C GLN A 83 -4.40 1.01 6.37
N SER A 84 -4.23 -0.27 6.06
CA SER A 84 -4.07 -0.76 4.68
C SER A 84 -5.29 -0.44 3.82
N ARG A 85 -6.49 -0.73 4.32
CA ARG A 85 -7.74 -0.40 3.65
C ARG A 85 -7.97 1.10 3.48
N LEU A 86 -7.67 1.90 4.50
CA LEU A 86 -7.82 3.35 4.42
C LEU A 86 -6.89 3.97 3.36
N ILE A 87 -5.64 3.49 3.26
CA ILE A 87 -4.71 3.93 2.20
C ILE A 87 -5.22 3.49 0.83
N PHE A 88 -5.62 2.23 0.68
CA PHE A 88 -6.23 1.71 -0.55
C PHE A 88 -7.40 2.60 -1.00
N GLN A 89 -8.36 2.86 -0.09
CA GLN A 89 -9.54 3.66 -0.41
C GLN A 89 -9.16 5.08 -0.82
N ARG A 90 -8.23 5.73 -0.07
CA ARG A 90 -7.77 7.08 -0.41
C ARG A 90 -7.14 7.16 -1.79
N ILE A 91 -6.35 6.17 -2.18
CA ILE A 91 -5.76 6.09 -3.53
C ILE A 91 -6.88 5.98 -4.58
N ARG A 92 -7.88 5.13 -4.35
CA ARG A 92 -8.98 4.94 -5.30
C ARG A 92 -9.86 6.19 -5.42
N ASP A 93 -10.16 6.85 -4.31
CA ASP A 93 -10.93 8.09 -4.29
C ASP A 93 -10.21 9.19 -5.10
N LEU A 94 -8.92 9.38 -4.85
CA LEU A 94 -8.10 10.35 -5.59
C LEU A 94 -8.00 10.01 -7.08
N ALA A 95 -7.87 8.72 -7.41
CA ALA A 95 -7.84 8.26 -8.80
C ALA A 95 -9.14 8.59 -9.53
N ALA A 96 -10.29 8.38 -8.88
CA ALA A 96 -11.60 8.70 -9.42
C ALA A 96 -11.81 10.23 -9.51
N GLU A 97 -11.55 10.98 -8.43
CA GLU A 97 -11.69 12.45 -8.39
C GLU A 97 -10.85 13.16 -9.45
N LYS A 98 -9.65 12.67 -9.71
CA LYS A 98 -8.70 13.30 -10.63
C LYS A 98 -8.65 12.63 -12.00
N ASN A 99 -9.45 11.57 -12.22
CA ASN A 99 -9.45 10.75 -13.44
C ASN A 99 -8.01 10.34 -13.82
N LYS A 100 -7.28 9.72 -12.88
CA LYS A 100 -5.89 9.31 -13.04
C LYS A 100 -5.74 7.81 -13.02
N HIS A 101 -4.94 7.29 -13.93
CA HIS A 101 -4.50 5.90 -13.92
C HIS A 101 -3.46 5.68 -12.82
N VAL A 102 -3.56 4.58 -12.10
CA VAL A 102 -2.67 4.22 -11.00
C VAL A 102 -1.84 3.01 -11.40
N LEU A 103 -0.52 3.17 -11.41
CA LEU A 103 0.44 2.11 -11.68
C LEU A 103 1.18 1.78 -10.40
N VAL A 104 1.06 0.55 -9.92
CA VAL A 104 1.74 0.08 -8.71
C VAL A 104 2.96 -0.75 -9.10
N PHE A 105 4.07 -0.48 -8.42
CA PHE A 105 5.33 -1.19 -8.57
C PHE A 105 5.77 -1.73 -7.21
N VAL A 106 5.89 -3.04 -7.14
CA VAL A 106 6.38 -3.73 -5.94
C VAL A 106 7.89 -3.71 -5.96
N GLU A 107 8.52 -3.21 -4.88
CA GLU A 107 9.96 -3.33 -4.66
C GLU A 107 10.27 -4.74 -4.09
N ASP A 108 10.86 -4.85 -2.91
CA ASP A 108 11.17 -6.17 -2.32
C ASP A 108 9.90 -6.95 -1.96
N VAL A 109 8.88 -6.25 -1.40
CA VAL A 109 7.69 -6.92 -0.85
C VAL A 109 6.43 -6.05 -0.92
N ALA A 110 5.33 -6.66 -1.32
CA ALA A 110 3.97 -6.18 -1.09
C ALA A 110 3.14 -7.38 -0.61
N ALA A 111 3.18 -7.64 0.69
CA ALA A 111 2.53 -8.80 1.30
C ALA A 111 1.49 -8.37 2.33
N SER A 112 0.46 -9.21 2.55
CA SER A 112 -0.60 -8.94 3.52
C SER A 112 -1.21 -7.55 3.32
N GLY A 113 -1.23 -6.68 4.32
CA GLY A 113 -1.67 -5.29 4.19
C GLY A 113 -0.95 -4.49 3.09
N GLY A 114 0.31 -4.82 2.78
CA GLY A 114 1.04 -4.24 1.65
C GLY A 114 0.41 -4.61 0.31
N TYR A 115 -0.07 -5.85 0.17
CA TYR A 115 -0.80 -6.27 -1.01
C TYR A 115 -2.21 -5.65 -1.06
N MET A 116 -2.89 -5.47 0.10
CA MET A 116 -4.12 -4.67 0.13
C MET A 116 -3.94 -3.30 -0.50
N ILE A 117 -2.84 -2.61 -0.18
CA ILE A 117 -2.53 -1.30 -0.78
C ILE A 117 -2.24 -1.44 -2.28
N ALA A 118 -1.50 -2.49 -2.68
CA ALA A 118 -1.18 -2.73 -4.09
C ALA A 118 -2.43 -2.92 -4.97
N LEU A 119 -3.50 -3.47 -4.43
CA LEU A 119 -4.80 -3.60 -5.10
C LEU A 119 -5.42 -2.26 -5.52
N ALA A 120 -4.93 -1.14 -5.00
CA ALA A 120 -5.37 0.18 -5.45
C ALA A 120 -4.90 0.49 -6.88
N GLY A 121 -3.89 -0.20 -7.40
CA GLY A 121 -3.41 -0.06 -8.76
C GLY A 121 -4.45 -0.52 -9.79
N ASP A 122 -4.50 0.17 -10.91
CA ASP A 122 -5.19 -0.33 -12.10
C ASP A 122 -4.35 -1.43 -12.77
N GLU A 123 -3.03 -1.33 -12.60
CA GLU A 123 -2.06 -2.37 -12.94
C GLU A 123 -0.99 -2.46 -11.82
N ILE A 124 -0.52 -3.68 -11.58
CA ILE A 124 0.49 -4.01 -10.57
C ILE A 124 1.67 -4.70 -11.26
N PHE A 125 2.86 -4.16 -11.06
CA PHE A 125 4.12 -4.70 -11.56
C PHE A 125 5.02 -5.12 -10.41
N ALA A 126 5.80 -6.16 -10.60
CA ALA A 126 6.76 -6.65 -9.63
C ALA A 126 8.08 -7.05 -10.32
N ASP A 127 9.17 -7.07 -9.55
CA ASP A 127 10.37 -7.79 -9.97
C ASP A 127 10.08 -9.31 -9.91
N PRO A 128 10.69 -10.15 -10.76
CA PRO A 128 10.53 -11.60 -10.68
C PRO A 128 10.76 -12.19 -9.27
N THR A 129 11.60 -11.55 -8.47
CA THR A 129 12.00 -11.98 -7.12
C THR A 129 11.26 -11.24 -5.99
N SER A 130 10.46 -10.21 -6.27
CA SER A 130 9.61 -9.56 -5.27
C SER A 130 8.68 -10.56 -4.59
N ILE A 131 8.32 -10.30 -3.34
CA ILE A 131 7.36 -11.14 -2.60
C ILE A 131 5.98 -10.47 -2.64
N VAL A 132 4.95 -11.24 -3.03
CA VAL A 132 3.56 -10.77 -3.11
C VAL A 132 2.60 -11.79 -2.50
N GLY A 133 1.39 -11.36 -2.15
CA GLY A 133 0.36 -12.22 -1.61
C GLY A 133 0.25 -12.13 -0.09
N SER A 134 0.43 -13.23 0.63
CA SER A 134 0.14 -13.32 2.07
C SER A 134 -1.29 -12.85 2.39
N ILE A 135 -2.26 -13.40 1.62
CA ILE A 135 -3.67 -13.06 1.74
C ILE A 135 -4.24 -13.88 2.89
N GLY A 136 -4.02 -13.37 4.09
CA GLY A 136 -4.39 -14.02 5.34
C GLY A 136 -4.31 -13.06 6.52
N VAL A 137 -4.73 -13.53 7.69
CA VAL A 137 -4.71 -12.80 8.95
C VAL A 137 -4.03 -13.65 10.01
N VAL A 138 -3.11 -13.04 10.75
CA VAL A 138 -2.43 -13.69 11.87
C VAL A 138 -2.47 -12.80 13.09
N SER A 139 -2.69 -13.39 14.25
CA SER A 139 -2.43 -12.80 15.56
C SER A 139 -1.46 -13.73 16.30
N GLY A 140 -0.49 -13.16 16.96
CA GLY A 140 0.49 -13.93 17.71
C GLY A 140 0.88 -13.21 18.99
N GLY A 141 1.23 -13.98 20.02
CA GLY A 141 1.64 -13.47 21.32
C GLY A 141 2.41 -14.52 22.10
N PHE A 142 2.68 -14.23 23.36
CA PHE A 142 3.33 -15.14 24.30
C PHE A 142 2.45 -15.29 25.55
N GLY A 143 2.38 -16.49 26.11
CA GLY A 143 1.75 -16.76 27.40
C GLY A 143 2.77 -16.83 28.52
N PHE A 144 2.48 -16.18 29.65
CA PHE A 144 3.39 -16.07 30.80
C PHE A 144 2.85 -16.63 32.13
N PRO A 145 1.76 -17.41 32.19
CA PRO A 145 1.20 -17.87 33.47
C PRO A 145 2.21 -18.68 34.30
N GLU A 146 2.90 -19.61 33.68
CA GLU A 146 3.90 -20.43 34.38
C GLU A 146 5.16 -19.65 34.79
N MET A 147 5.51 -18.60 34.04
CA MET A 147 6.62 -17.71 34.44
C MET A 147 6.27 -16.94 35.70
N LEU A 148 5.08 -16.31 35.77
CA LEU A 148 4.63 -15.60 36.96
C LEU A 148 4.60 -16.49 38.20
N LYS A 149 4.10 -17.72 38.05
CA LYS A 149 4.08 -18.72 39.11
C LYS A 149 5.48 -19.06 39.62
N LYS A 150 6.45 -19.25 38.72
CA LYS A 150 7.84 -19.55 39.07
C LYS A 150 8.53 -18.44 39.84
N ILE A 151 8.23 -17.18 39.54
CA ILE A 151 8.86 -16.01 40.19
C ILE A 151 8.04 -15.50 41.39
N GLY A 152 6.95 -16.20 41.75
CA GLY A 152 6.13 -15.85 42.93
C GLY A 152 5.32 -14.57 42.77
N VAL A 153 4.98 -14.16 41.55
CA VAL A 153 4.17 -12.97 41.28
C VAL A 153 2.72 -13.35 41.09
N GLU A 154 1.83 -12.75 41.86
CA GLU A 154 0.39 -12.86 41.74
C GLU A 154 -0.18 -11.72 40.89
N ARG A 155 -0.82 -12.08 39.76
CA ARG A 155 -1.52 -11.10 38.92
C ARG A 155 -2.96 -10.94 39.40
N ARG A 156 -3.38 -9.73 39.70
CA ARG A 156 -4.73 -9.37 40.12
C ARG A 156 -5.40 -8.51 39.04
N VAL A 157 -6.52 -8.99 38.47
CA VAL A 157 -7.27 -8.30 37.43
C VAL A 157 -8.72 -8.15 37.88
N TYR A 158 -9.20 -6.91 37.87
CA TYR A 158 -10.58 -6.57 38.21
C TYR A 158 -11.24 -5.94 36.99
N THR A 159 -12.32 -6.53 36.49
CA THR A 159 -13.01 -6.07 35.29
C THR A 159 -14.50 -5.92 35.51
N ALA A 160 -15.09 -4.96 34.80
CA ALA A 160 -16.53 -4.91 34.57
C ALA A 160 -16.79 -5.31 33.12
N GLY A 161 -17.65 -6.33 32.92
CA GLY A 161 -17.87 -7.00 31.65
C GLY A 161 -17.14 -8.35 31.60
N THR A 162 -17.92 -9.41 31.34
CA THR A 162 -17.49 -10.84 31.42
C THR A 162 -16.29 -11.17 30.53
N ASN A 163 -16.17 -10.48 29.39
CA ASN A 163 -15.13 -10.75 28.38
C ASN A 163 -14.07 -9.63 28.29
N LYS A 164 -13.97 -8.76 29.29
CA LYS A 164 -13.08 -7.57 29.19
C LYS A 164 -11.60 -7.92 29.24
N ALA A 165 -11.23 -9.04 29.82
CA ALA A 165 -9.84 -9.52 29.94
C ALA A 165 -9.59 -10.80 29.12
N ILE A 166 -10.26 -10.91 27.97
CA ILE A 166 -10.02 -12.07 27.08
C ILE A 166 -8.59 -12.02 26.53
N LEU A 167 -8.00 -13.18 26.31
CA LEU A 167 -6.65 -13.35 25.76
C LEU A 167 -5.58 -12.66 26.60
N ASP A 168 -5.78 -12.59 27.92
CA ASP A 168 -4.75 -12.07 28.85
C ASP A 168 -3.51 -12.99 28.81
N PRO A 169 -2.34 -12.48 28.37
CA PRO A 169 -1.14 -13.31 28.22
C PRO A 169 -0.57 -13.86 29.54
N PHE A 170 -1.10 -13.39 30.67
CA PHE A 170 -0.69 -13.83 32.01
C PHE A 170 -1.67 -14.84 32.63
N GLN A 171 -2.66 -15.30 31.86
CA GLN A 171 -3.60 -16.35 32.26
C GLN A 171 -3.57 -17.52 31.27
N PRO A 172 -3.93 -18.72 31.69
CA PRO A 172 -4.14 -19.82 30.75
C PRO A 172 -5.18 -19.46 29.67
N GLU A 173 -4.91 -19.84 28.43
CA GLU A 173 -5.86 -19.66 27.34
C GLU A 173 -7.14 -20.47 27.58
N ARG A 174 -8.27 -19.89 27.15
CA ARG A 174 -9.58 -20.54 27.15
C ARG A 174 -10.04 -20.78 25.71
N GLU A 175 -10.51 -21.98 25.42
CA GLU A 175 -10.93 -22.35 24.04
C GLU A 175 -11.97 -21.38 23.47
N SER A 176 -12.94 -20.95 24.27
CA SER A 176 -13.96 -19.99 23.84
C SER A 176 -13.40 -18.63 23.42
N GLU A 177 -12.26 -18.20 24.00
CA GLU A 177 -11.59 -16.96 23.62
C GLU A 177 -10.80 -17.11 22.32
N ILE A 178 -10.19 -18.29 22.13
CA ILE A 178 -9.51 -18.65 20.89
C ILE A 178 -10.51 -18.72 19.74
N GLU A 179 -11.65 -19.37 19.93
CA GLU A 179 -12.73 -19.44 18.95
C GLU A 179 -13.25 -18.05 18.56
N TYR A 180 -13.45 -17.19 19.54
CA TYR A 180 -13.88 -15.81 19.30
C TYR A 180 -12.82 -15.03 18.49
N LEU A 181 -11.53 -15.13 18.85
CA LEU A 181 -10.46 -14.52 18.08
C LEU A 181 -10.44 -15.02 16.64
N LYS A 182 -10.53 -16.34 16.44
CA LYS A 182 -10.59 -16.95 15.11
C LYS A 182 -11.76 -16.43 14.29
N SER A 183 -12.93 -16.23 14.90
CA SER A 183 -14.09 -15.67 14.19
C SER A 183 -13.81 -14.25 13.66
N LEU A 184 -13.19 -13.38 14.47
CA LEU A 184 -12.80 -12.05 14.02
C LEU A 184 -11.74 -12.08 12.90
N GLN A 185 -10.79 -13.02 13.00
CA GLN A 185 -9.77 -13.19 11.95
C GLN A 185 -10.40 -13.62 10.63
N LEU A 186 -11.39 -14.53 10.66
CA LEU A 186 -12.11 -14.97 9.47
C LEU A 186 -12.91 -13.84 8.83
N GLU A 187 -13.55 -12.97 9.60
CA GLU A 187 -14.25 -11.80 9.08
C GLU A 187 -13.30 -10.84 8.37
N ILE A 188 -12.15 -10.52 8.98
CA ILE A 188 -11.13 -9.65 8.38
C ILE A 188 -10.54 -10.30 7.12
N HIS A 189 -10.30 -11.62 7.16
CA HIS A 189 -9.78 -12.38 6.03
C HIS A 189 -10.78 -12.37 4.86
N GLN A 190 -12.07 -12.54 5.12
CA GLN A 190 -13.11 -12.49 4.09
C GLN A 190 -13.12 -11.11 3.41
N VAL A 191 -13.03 -10.02 4.16
CA VAL A 191 -12.92 -8.66 3.59
C VAL A 191 -11.70 -8.55 2.66
N PHE A 192 -10.56 -9.15 3.04
CA PHE A 192 -9.38 -9.14 2.19
C PHE A 192 -9.58 -9.95 0.90
N ILE A 193 -10.15 -11.15 1.01
CA ILE A 193 -10.50 -12.00 -0.13
C ILE A 193 -11.40 -11.25 -1.11
N ASP A 194 -12.43 -10.57 -0.59
CA ASP A 194 -13.39 -9.82 -1.40
C ASP A 194 -12.71 -8.65 -2.13
N MET A 195 -11.79 -7.94 -1.48
CA MET A 195 -10.98 -6.90 -2.11
C MET A 195 -10.13 -7.46 -3.26
N VAL A 196 -9.48 -8.59 -3.05
CA VAL A 196 -8.67 -9.25 -4.09
C VAL A 196 -9.56 -9.67 -5.25
N LYS A 197 -10.67 -10.34 -4.99
CA LYS A 197 -11.64 -10.76 -6.02
C LYS A 197 -12.20 -9.57 -6.79
N ALA A 198 -12.57 -8.48 -6.11
CA ALA A 198 -13.09 -7.28 -6.75
C ALA A 198 -12.07 -6.60 -7.68
N ARG A 199 -10.78 -6.61 -7.31
CA ARG A 199 -9.74 -5.90 -8.06
C ARG A 199 -9.00 -6.77 -9.08
N ARG A 200 -8.90 -8.07 -8.82
CA ARG A 200 -8.19 -9.01 -9.70
C ARG A 200 -9.13 -9.92 -10.50
N GLY A 201 -10.28 -10.27 -9.93
CA GLY A 201 -11.39 -10.98 -10.58
C GLY A 201 -10.97 -12.05 -11.60
N PRO A 202 -11.27 -11.83 -12.89
CA PRO A 202 -11.00 -12.81 -13.95
C PRO A 202 -9.51 -13.05 -14.23
N LYS A 203 -8.60 -12.28 -13.63
CA LYS A 203 -7.15 -12.49 -13.78
C LYS A 203 -6.62 -13.58 -12.85
N LEU A 204 -7.37 -13.90 -11.78
CA LEU A 204 -6.93 -14.88 -10.77
C LEU A 204 -6.96 -16.29 -11.35
N ALA A 205 -5.89 -17.05 -11.09
CA ALA A 205 -5.88 -18.47 -11.32
C ALA A 205 -6.77 -19.20 -10.30
N ASP A 206 -7.29 -20.35 -10.68
CA ASP A 206 -7.95 -21.27 -9.78
C ASP A 206 -6.87 -22.09 -9.04
N ASP A 207 -6.42 -21.55 -7.91
CA ASP A 207 -5.37 -22.14 -7.08
C ASP A 207 -5.90 -22.21 -5.62
N PRO A 208 -5.98 -23.40 -5.00
CA PRO A 208 -6.55 -23.59 -3.66
C PRO A 208 -5.78 -22.82 -2.58
N ASP A 209 -4.49 -22.55 -2.80
CA ASP A 209 -3.65 -21.86 -1.83
C ASP A 209 -3.69 -20.34 -1.96
N LEU A 210 -4.38 -19.81 -2.97
CA LEU A 210 -4.38 -18.38 -3.28
C LEU A 210 -4.81 -17.52 -2.08
N PHE A 211 -5.73 -18.01 -1.27
CA PHE A 211 -6.26 -17.33 -0.09
C PHE A 211 -5.90 -18.03 1.23
N SER A 212 -4.88 -18.88 1.22
CA SER A 212 -4.45 -19.63 2.42
C SER A 212 -3.51 -18.84 3.35
N GLY A 213 -3.10 -17.63 2.95
CA GLY A 213 -2.09 -16.84 3.66
C GLY A 213 -0.66 -17.06 3.16
N LEU A 214 -0.45 -17.92 2.17
CA LEU A 214 0.85 -18.08 1.53
C LEU A 214 1.26 -16.83 0.73
N PHE A 215 2.55 -16.74 0.45
CA PHE A 215 3.14 -15.67 -0.36
C PHE A 215 4.01 -16.28 -1.46
N TRP A 216 4.22 -15.51 -2.51
CA TRP A 216 4.87 -16.00 -3.73
C TRP A 216 5.88 -14.99 -4.25
N THR A 217 6.83 -15.47 -5.06
CA THR A 217 7.67 -14.59 -5.87
C THR A 217 6.84 -13.82 -6.89
N GLY A 218 7.33 -12.68 -7.39
CA GLY A 218 6.67 -11.92 -8.44
C GLY A 218 6.37 -12.78 -9.67
N SER A 219 7.28 -13.68 -10.05
CA SER A 219 7.06 -14.62 -11.16
C SER A 219 5.85 -15.52 -10.95
N ARG A 220 5.74 -16.14 -9.77
CA ARG A 220 4.57 -16.98 -9.43
C ARG A 220 3.33 -16.12 -9.23
N GLY A 221 3.45 -14.95 -8.62
CA GLY A 221 2.36 -13.98 -8.46
C GLY A 221 1.74 -13.55 -9.79
N ARG A 222 2.56 -13.42 -10.86
CA ARG A 222 2.05 -13.18 -12.20
C ARG A 222 1.24 -14.37 -12.73
N ALA A 223 1.74 -15.58 -12.56
CA ALA A 223 1.02 -16.79 -12.97
C ALA A 223 -0.31 -16.97 -12.23
N LEU A 224 -0.37 -16.56 -10.96
CA LEU A 224 -1.57 -16.58 -10.12
C LEU A 224 -2.52 -15.40 -10.38
N GLY A 225 -2.14 -14.45 -11.23
CA GLY A 225 -2.96 -13.26 -11.51
C GLY A 225 -2.90 -12.18 -10.43
N LEU A 226 -1.99 -12.28 -9.46
CA LEU A 226 -1.81 -11.27 -8.41
C LEU A 226 -1.12 -10.01 -8.91
N VAL A 227 -0.28 -10.10 -9.94
CA VAL A 227 0.35 -8.96 -10.62
C VAL A 227 0.12 -9.04 -12.12
N ASP A 228 0.18 -7.90 -12.80
CA ASP A 228 -0.10 -7.78 -14.24
C ASP A 228 1.15 -8.02 -15.10
N GLY A 229 2.32 -7.67 -14.56
CA GLY A 229 3.57 -7.79 -15.32
C GLY A 229 4.79 -7.88 -14.43
N LEU A 230 5.89 -8.28 -15.06
CA LEU A 230 7.21 -8.30 -14.45
C LEU A 230 8.04 -7.20 -15.10
N SER A 231 8.27 -6.11 -14.35
CA SER A 231 9.04 -4.96 -14.81
C SER A 231 9.42 -4.05 -13.66
N ASP A 232 10.51 -3.31 -13.80
CA ASP A 232 10.81 -2.19 -12.93
C ASP A 232 10.06 -0.91 -13.35
N MET A 233 9.88 -0.01 -12.41
CA MET A 233 9.13 1.23 -12.60
C MET A 233 9.68 2.08 -13.73
N ARG A 234 11.00 2.25 -13.80
CA ARG A 234 11.64 3.13 -14.78
C ARG A 234 11.48 2.60 -16.21
N SER A 235 11.73 1.32 -16.40
CA SER A 235 11.61 0.64 -17.70
C SER A 235 10.16 0.68 -18.18
N GLU A 236 9.21 0.35 -17.33
CA GLU A 236 7.80 0.30 -17.71
C GLU A 236 7.25 1.70 -18.04
N LEU A 237 7.54 2.71 -17.20
CA LEU A 237 7.06 4.06 -17.44
C LEU A 237 7.68 4.68 -18.69
N LYS A 238 8.97 4.43 -18.98
CA LYS A 238 9.60 4.88 -20.24
C LYS A 238 9.03 4.15 -21.45
N ARG A 239 8.73 2.86 -21.33
CA ARG A 239 8.08 2.08 -22.40
C ARG A 239 6.71 2.67 -22.76
N ARG A 240 5.92 3.09 -21.77
CA ARG A 240 4.56 3.64 -21.96
C ARG A 240 4.54 5.07 -22.44
N TYR A 241 5.34 5.92 -21.83
CA TYR A 241 5.25 7.37 -22.02
C TYR A 241 6.43 7.98 -22.75
N GLY A 242 7.34 7.12 -23.25
CA GLY A 242 8.48 7.51 -24.06
C GLY A 242 9.79 7.66 -23.27
N PRO A 243 10.94 7.63 -23.97
CA PRO A 243 12.27 7.57 -23.35
C PRO A 243 12.63 8.81 -22.53
N LYS A 244 11.97 9.95 -22.78
CA LYS A 244 12.17 11.22 -22.04
C LYS A 244 11.29 11.33 -20.79
N THR A 245 10.55 10.26 -20.40
CA THR A 245 9.74 10.25 -19.19
C THR A 245 10.60 10.49 -17.95
N ARG A 246 10.13 11.38 -17.11
CA ARG A 246 10.78 11.73 -15.83
C ARG A 246 9.91 11.28 -14.68
N LEU A 247 10.53 10.58 -13.75
CA LEU A 247 9.92 10.15 -12.52
C LEU A 247 10.22 11.19 -11.44
N GLU A 248 9.19 11.71 -10.78
CA GLU A 248 9.34 12.72 -9.74
C GLU A 248 8.82 12.18 -8.41
N LEU A 249 9.74 11.89 -7.48
CA LEU A 249 9.38 11.42 -6.15
C LEU A 249 8.66 12.53 -5.38
N VAL A 250 7.42 12.27 -5.04
CA VAL A 250 6.57 13.16 -4.24
C VAL A 250 6.63 12.72 -2.80
N SER A 251 7.20 13.54 -1.94
CA SER A 251 7.22 13.33 -0.49
C SER A 251 6.25 14.28 0.22
N ALA A 252 5.81 13.89 1.40
CA ALA A 252 5.09 14.77 2.30
C ALA A 252 5.88 16.07 2.54
N PRO A 253 5.21 17.19 2.83
CA PRO A 253 5.89 18.44 3.18
C PRO A 253 6.87 18.18 4.34
N LYS A 254 8.10 18.64 4.19
CA LYS A 254 9.11 18.48 5.25
C LYS A 254 8.81 19.46 6.37
N GLY A 255 8.79 18.99 7.61
CA GLY A 255 8.95 19.86 8.76
C GLY A 255 10.30 20.63 8.66
N LEU A 256 10.42 21.71 9.40
CA LEU A 256 11.56 22.67 9.35
C LEU A 256 12.95 22.00 9.44
N PHE A 257 13.06 20.78 9.94
CA PHE A 257 14.29 19.98 10.15
C PHE A 257 14.35 18.68 9.34
N GLY A 258 13.55 18.51 8.30
CA GLY A 258 13.46 17.24 7.55
C GLY A 258 14.66 16.97 6.64
N ARG A 259 15.35 15.82 6.82
CA ARG A 259 16.37 15.29 5.90
C ARG A 259 15.77 14.96 4.51
N LYS A 260 16.55 15.20 3.46
CA LYS A 260 16.19 14.76 2.10
C LYS A 260 16.16 13.23 2.04
N SER A 261 15.05 12.64 1.58
CA SER A 261 15.05 11.22 1.21
C SER A 261 15.99 10.99 0.03
N PRO A 262 16.69 9.85 -0.04
CA PRO A 262 17.45 9.49 -1.25
C PRO A 262 16.52 9.49 -2.47
N GLY A 263 17.04 9.96 -3.60
CA GLY A 263 16.31 9.92 -4.88
C GLY A 263 16.07 8.48 -5.35
N ILE A 264 15.15 8.33 -6.28
CA ILE A 264 14.86 7.07 -7.01
C ILE A 264 15.88 6.92 -8.14
#